data_48ceaf01dc7a01d65a24a154a024bc88
#
_entry.id   48ceaf01dc7a01d65a24a154a024bc88
#
_cell.length_a   1.000
_cell.length_b   1.000
_cell.length_c   1.000
_cell.angle_alpha   90.00
_cell.angle_beta   90.00
_cell.angle_gamma   90.00
#
_symmetry.space_group_name_H-M   'P 1'
#
loop_
_entity.id
_entity.type
_entity.pdbx_description
1 polymer ?
#
loop_
_entity_poly.entity_id
_entity_poly.type
_entity_poly.pdbx_seq_one_letter_code
_entity_poly.pdbx_strand_id
1 'polypeptide(L)' 'MTINQNREGNQLTLFLEGRLDTTTAPELEAVVDTALTDVETLVLDLEQLEYVSS' A
#
# COMPACT_ATOMS: atom_id res chain seq x y z
N MET A 1 -9.54 -5.78 0.29
CA MET A 1 -8.42 -5.20 -0.49
C MET A 1 -7.22 -6.12 -0.44
N THR A 2 -6.54 -6.27 -1.55
CA THR A 2 -5.31 -7.06 -1.62
C THR A 2 -4.11 -6.13 -1.70
N ILE A 3 -3.09 -6.42 -0.92
CA ILE A 3 -1.85 -5.65 -0.91
C ILE A 3 -0.70 -6.58 -1.23
N ASN A 4 -0.04 -6.34 -2.36
CA ASN A 4 1.15 -7.08 -2.75
C ASN A 4 2.36 -6.19 -2.57
N GLN A 5 3.47 -6.77 -2.18
CA GLN A 5 4.69 -6.03 -1.91
C GLN A 5 5.82 -6.51 -2.80
N ASN A 6 6.59 -5.57 -3.32
CA ASN A 6 7.79 -5.86 -4.08
C ASN A 6 8.92 -4.96 -3.57
N ARG A 7 9.96 -5.57 -3.02
CA ARG A 7 11.08 -4.83 -2.46
C ARG A 7 12.30 -4.92 -3.35
N GLU A 8 12.92 -3.77 -3.61
CA GLU A 8 14.19 -3.69 -4.33
C GLU A 8 15.13 -2.76 -3.56
N GLY A 9 16.14 -3.35 -2.91
CA GLY A 9 17.07 -2.56 -2.10
C GLY A 9 16.35 -1.82 -0.99
N ASN A 10 16.41 -0.49 -1.03
CA ASN A 10 15.76 0.38 -0.05
C ASN A 10 14.42 0.94 -0.54
N GLN A 11 13.89 0.37 -1.61
CA GLN A 11 12.61 0.78 -2.18
C GLN A 11 11.58 -0.34 -2.04
N LEU A 12 10.42 0.00 -1.55
CA LEU A 12 9.30 -0.93 -1.46
C LEU A 12 8.15 -0.40 -2.31
N THR A 13 7.62 -1.26 -3.18
CA THR A 13 6.43 -0.95 -3.97
C THR A 13 5.26 -1.75 -3.45
N LEU A 14 4.17 -1.07 -3.16
CA LEU A 14 2.93 -1.70 -2.74
C LEU A 14 1.93 -1.63 -3.88
N PHE A 15 1.47 -2.79 -4.32
CA PHE A 15 0.45 -2.90 -5.36
C PHE A 15 -0.88 -3.14 -4.66
N LEU A 16 -1.78 -2.17 -4.76
CA LEU A 16 -3.07 -2.23 -4.10
C LEU A 16 -4.14 -2.65 -5.09
N GLU A 17 -4.99 -3.57 -4.69
CA GLU A 17 -6.01 -4.13 -5.56
C GLU A 17 -7.33 -4.23 -4.83
N GLY A 18 -8.42 -3.85 -5.50
CA GLY A 18 -9.75 -3.91 -4.95
C GLY A 18 -10.28 -2.54 -4.58
N ARG A 19 -10.78 -2.40 -3.36
CA ARG A 19 -11.43 -1.17 -2.91
C ARG A 19 -10.70 -0.58 -1.71
N LEU A 20 -10.51 0.72 -1.74
CA LEU A 20 -9.96 1.47 -0.62
C LEU A 20 -11.05 2.37 -0.05
N ASP A 21 -11.52 2.05 1.14
CA ASP A 21 -12.55 2.81 1.84
C ASP A 21 -12.24 2.90 3.33
N THR A 22 -13.21 3.35 4.13
CA THR A 22 -13.00 3.52 5.57
C THR A 22 -12.77 2.22 6.31
N THR A 23 -13.17 1.07 5.74
CA THR A 23 -12.94 -0.24 6.35
C THR A 23 -11.56 -0.78 6.05
N THR A 24 -11.02 -0.47 4.86
CA THR A 24 -9.73 -1.00 4.43
C THR A 24 -8.57 -0.04 4.65
N ALA A 25 -8.84 1.26 4.77
CA ALA A 25 -7.81 2.27 5.00
C ALA A 25 -6.91 1.97 6.22
N PRO A 26 -7.44 1.50 7.35
CA PRO A 26 -6.59 1.16 8.50
C PRO A 26 -5.60 0.04 8.21
N GLU A 27 -5.98 -0.92 7.36
CA GLU A 27 -5.08 -2.01 6.97
C GLU A 27 -3.90 -1.46 6.16
N LEU A 28 -4.19 -0.59 5.21
CA LEU A 28 -3.15 0.04 4.40
C LEU A 28 -2.24 0.90 5.27
N GLU A 29 -2.82 1.67 6.18
CA GLU A 29 -2.06 2.52 7.08
C GLU A 29 -1.07 1.72 7.92
N ALA A 30 -1.49 0.59 8.45
CA ALA A 30 -0.61 -0.28 9.24
C ALA A 30 0.55 -0.81 8.40
N VAL A 31 0.28 -1.20 7.16
CA VAL A 31 1.32 -1.69 6.25
C VAL A 31 2.31 -0.58 5.92
N VAL A 32 1.80 0.62 5.63
CA VAL A 32 2.64 1.77 5.29
C VAL A 32 3.53 2.16 6.47
N ASP A 33 2.99 2.21 7.68
CA ASP A 33 3.76 2.54 8.87
C ASP A 33 4.91 1.56 9.09
N THR A 34 4.64 0.27 8.93
CA THR A 34 5.68 -0.76 9.06
C THR A 34 6.73 -0.60 7.95
N ALA A 35 6.29 -0.36 6.73
CA ALA A 35 7.20 -0.23 5.59
C ALA A 35 8.12 0.99 5.73
N LEU A 36 7.59 2.11 6.21
CA LEU A 36 8.36 3.35 6.35
C LEU A 36 9.52 3.23 7.34
N THR A 37 9.45 2.30 8.27
CA THR A 37 10.55 2.07 9.21
C THR A 37 11.65 1.22 8.63
N ASP A 38 11.39 0.54 7.50
CA ASP A 38 12.29 -0.45 6.92
C ASP A 38 12.90 -0.03 5.58
N VAL A 39 12.30 0.91 4.88
CA VAL A 39 12.75 1.36 3.56
C VAL A 39 12.86 2.88 3.49
N GLU A 40 13.69 3.37 2.58
CA GLU A 40 13.85 4.81 2.37
C GLU A 40 12.82 5.36 1.39
N THR A 41 12.38 4.54 0.45
CA THR A 41 11.43 4.94 -0.57
C THR A 41 10.24 4.01 -0.58
N LEU A 42 9.04 4.57 -0.56
CA LEU A 42 7.81 3.81 -0.64
C LEU A 42 7.04 4.26 -1.87
N VAL A 43 6.69 3.31 -2.72
CA VAL A 43 5.88 3.56 -3.92
C VAL A 43 4.55 2.86 -3.76
N LEU A 44 3.47 3.59 -4.00
CA LEU A 44 2.12 3.02 -3.97
C LEU A 44 1.59 2.95 -5.39
N ASP A 45 1.33 1.74 -5.85
CA ASP A 45 0.73 1.52 -7.16
C ASP A 45 -0.78 1.32 -6.97
N LEU A 46 -1.55 2.27 -7.48
CA LEU A 46 -3.01 2.30 -7.31
C LEU A 46 -3.78 1.92 -8.58
N GLU A 47 -3.06 1.45 -9.59
CA GLU A 47 -3.68 1.12 -10.88
C GLU A 47 -4.80 0.10 -10.80
N GLN A 48 -4.69 -0.82 -9.86
CA GLN A 48 -5.64 -1.92 -9.71
C GLN A 48 -6.77 -1.62 -8.73
N LEU A 49 -6.81 -0.42 -8.19
CA LEU A 49 -7.91 -0.04 -7.31
C LEU A 49 -9.15 0.28 -8.13
N GLU A 50 -10.26 -0.36 -7.78
CA GLU A 50 -11.55 -0.12 -8.42
C GLU A 50 -12.25 1.09 -7.82
N TYR A 51 -11.94 1.41 -6.56
CA TYR A 51 -12.66 2.43 -5.83
C TYR A 51 -11.77 3.03 -4.74
N VAL A 52 -11.76 4.35 -4.65
CA VAL A 52 -11.06 5.06 -3.59
C VAL A 52 -12.05 6.04 -2.95
N SER A 53 -12.20 5.95 -1.63
CA SER A 53 -13.06 6.83 -0.86
C SER A 53 -12.31 7.33 0.38
N SER A 54 -12.51 8.58 0.66
CA SER A 54 -11.91 9.18 1.86
C SER A 54 -12.89 9.21 3.02
#